data_847b89838c964c19097ed735610a6235
#
_entry.id   847b89838c964c19097ed735610a6235
#
_cell.length_a   1.000
_cell.length_b   1.000
_cell.length_c   1.000
_cell.angle_alpha   90.00
_cell.angle_beta   90.00
_cell.angle_gamma   90.00
#
_symmetry.space_group_name_H-M   'P 1'
#
loop_
_entity.id
_entity.type
_entity.pdbx_description
1 polymer ?
#
loop_
_entity_poly.entity_id
_entity_poly.type
_entity_poly.pdbx_seq_one_letter_code
_entity_poly.pdbx_strand_id
1 'polypeptide(L)'
;QLLQESGDRQMREEAVAYDELYNKEHKAFVVSRMSIEVFKPVEKYSDVDVETWIIPGKGANFPRGYEMYKGGQLVAKAICNWALVDTVTGKLIASKDYDMGTYSMDEAPELSIPRRFRIPKELKFQEVESSKVAMSMIDINMHMNNTVYASKLYDNIDDAEKYFITSINLRYVHEAPLGSEFKVYRSDAVD
;
A
#
# COMPACT_ATOMS: atom_id res chain seq x y z
N GLN A 1 -0.04 -5.20 -5.82
CA GLN A 1 1.14 -5.04 -6.70
C GLN A 1 0.81 -4.13 -7.89
N LEU A 2 -0.16 -4.48 -8.77
CA LEU A 2 -0.53 -3.67 -9.96
C LEU A 2 -0.75 -2.19 -9.65
N LEU A 3 -1.46 -1.86 -8.58
CA LEU A 3 -1.72 -0.47 -8.20
C LEU A 3 -0.42 0.30 -7.89
N GLN A 4 0.52 -0.31 -7.17
CA GLN A 4 1.81 0.31 -6.86
C GLN A 4 2.65 0.48 -8.13
N GLU A 5 2.72 -0.55 -8.97
CA GLU A 5 3.45 -0.49 -10.25
C GLU A 5 2.91 0.60 -11.18
N SER A 6 1.58 0.81 -11.22
CA SER A 6 0.97 1.91 -11.99
C SER A 6 1.39 3.28 -11.47
N GLY A 7 1.44 3.45 -10.14
CA GLY A 7 1.92 4.68 -9.52
C GLY A 7 3.40 4.95 -9.80
N ASP A 8 4.25 3.92 -9.70
CA ASP A 8 5.68 4.02 -9.98
C ASP A 8 5.94 4.34 -11.46
N ARG A 9 5.15 3.75 -12.37
CA ARG A 9 5.24 4.03 -13.79
C ARG A 9 4.92 5.48 -14.10
N GLN A 10 3.81 6.01 -13.55
CA GLN A 10 3.47 7.42 -13.71
C GLN A 10 4.57 8.34 -13.16
N MET A 11 5.13 8.03 -12.00
CA MET A 11 6.25 8.83 -11.46
C MET A 11 7.44 8.87 -12.41
N ARG A 12 7.80 7.77 -13.05
CA ARG A 12 8.90 7.72 -14.02
C ARG A 12 8.63 8.52 -15.28
N GLU A 13 7.38 8.56 -15.72
CA GLU A 13 6.98 9.24 -16.97
C GLU A 13 6.78 10.75 -16.78
N GLU A 14 6.32 11.19 -15.61
CA GLU A 14 5.85 12.58 -15.38
C GLU A 14 6.72 13.37 -14.40
N ALA A 15 7.63 12.74 -13.65
CA ALA A 15 8.44 13.42 -12.64
C ALA A 15 9.84 12.82 -12.47
N VAL A 16 10.36 12.99 -11.26
CA VAL A 16 11.66 12.49 -10.84
C VAL A 16 11.56 10.97 -10.64
N ALA A 17 12.32 10.21 -11.42
CA ALA A 17 12.42 8.77 -11.25
C ALA A 17 12.88 8.42 -9.82
N TYR A 18 12.43 7.29 -9.28
CA TYR A 18 12.80 6.82 -7.94
C TYR A 18 14.32 6.89 -7.68
N ASP A 19 15.12 6.43 -8.65
CA ASP A 19 16.58 6.40 -8.53
C ASP A 19 17.15 7.81 -8.38
N GLU A 20 16.60 8.80 -9.04
CA GLU A 20 17.01 10.19 -8.95
C GLU A 20 16.63 10.79 -7.59
N LEU A 21 15.40 10.57 -7.16
CA LEU A 21 14.91 10.99 -5.86
C LEU A 21 15.77 10.41 -4.73
N TYR A 22 16.08 9.11 -4.80
CA TYR A 22 16.88 8.43 -3.80
C TYR A 22 18.35 8.84 -3.83
N ASN A 23 19.00 8.80 -5.01
CA ASN A 23 20.44 8.98 -5.12
C ASN A 23 20.88 10.45 -5.12
N LYS A 24 20.07 11.36 -5.67
CA LYS A 24 20.42 12.78 -5.77
C LYS A 24 19.82 13.63 -4.66
N GLU A 25 18.55 13.37 -4.33
CA GLU A 25 17.84 14.19 -3.34
C GLU A 25 17.85 13.58 -1.94
N HIS A 26 18.35 12.35 -1.80
CA HIS A 26 18.32 11.61 -0.53
C HIS A 26 16.93 11.52 0.08
N LYS A 27 15.92 11.26 -0.75
CA LYS A 27 14.53 11.13 -0.35
C LYS A 27 13.95 9.83 -0.86
N ALA A 28 12.99 9.27 -0.13
CA ALA A 28 12.26 8.09 -0.55
C ALA A 28 10.79 8.19 -0.15
N PHE A 29 9.91 7.79 -1.06
CA PHE A 29 8.51 7.55 -0.73
C PHE A 29 8.35 6.16 -0.12
N VAL A 30 7.73 6.11 1.06
CA VAL A 30 7.40 4.86 1.75
C VAL A 30 5.89 4.76 1.95
N VAL A 31 5.34 3.58 1.72
CA VAL A 31 3.91 3.33 1.95
C VAL A 31 3.63 3.30 3.45
N SER A 32 2.71 4.12 3.90
CA SER A 32 2.30 4.16 5.31
C SER A 32 0.94 3.50 5.54
N ARG A 33 0.08 3.52 4.53
CA ARG A 33 -1.26 2.93 4.60
C ARG A 33 -1.82 2.65 3.22
N MET A 34 -2.65 1.61 3.13
CA MET A 34 -3.40 1.29 1.92
C MET A 34 -4.81 0.85 2.30
N SER A 35 -5.81 1.42 1.64
CA SER A 35 -7.22 1.05 1.76
C SER A 35 -7.72 0.68 0.37
N ILE A 36 -8.28 -0.51 0.23
CA ILE A 36 -8.75 -1.07 -1.04
C ILE A 36 -10.17 -1.56 -0.87
N GLU A 37 -11.05 -1.25 -1.81
CA GLU A 37 -12.35 -1.88 -1.99
C GLU A 37 -12.38 -2.62 -3.31
N VAL A 38 -12.88 -3.85 -3.29
CA VAL A 38 -13.03 -4.72 -4.46
C VAL A 38 -14.52 -5.03 -4.64
N PHE A 39 -15.06 -4.61 -5.77
CA PHE A 39 -16.49 -4.77 -6.08
C PHE A 39 -16.79 -6.05 -6.83
N LYS A 40 -15.81 -6.52 -7.62
CA LYS A 40 -15.93 -7.73 -8.43
C LYS A 40 -14.61 -8.47 -8.52
N PRO A 41 -14.63 -9.79 -8.53
CA PRO A 41 -13.43 -10.58 -8.78
C PRO A 41 -12.92 -10.33 -10.22
N VAL A 42 -11.60 -10.29 -10.33
CA VAL A 42 -10.92 -10.25 -11.63
C VAL A 42 -10.36 -11.64 -11.89
N GLU A 43 -10.84 -12.28 -12.97
CA GLU A 43 -10.37 -13.61 -13.32
C GLU A 43 -8.92 -13.55 -13.79
N LYS A 44 -8.22 -14.65 -13.58
CA LYS A 44 -6.86 -14.84 -14.04
C LYS A 44 -6.77 -14.60 -15.56
N TYR A 45 -5.73 -13.91 -16.00
CA TYR A 45 -5.48 -13.52 -17.38
C TYR A 45 -6.46 -12.50 -18.00
N SER A 46 -7.24 -11.80 -17.16
CA SER A 46 -8.01 -10.66 -17.64
C SER A 46 -7.12 -9.45 -17.84
N ASP A 47 -7.38 -8.69 -18.90
CA ASP A 47 -6.85 -7.36 -19.05
C ASP A 47 -7.62 -6.39 -18.14
N VAL A 48 -6.90 -5.51 -17.48
CA VAL A 48 -7.46 -4.45 -16.63
C VAL A 48 -6.78 -3.12 -16.94
N ASP A 49 -7.57 -2.06 -16.89
CA ASP A 49 -7.09 -0.69 -16.94
C ASP A 49 -6.98 -0.15 -15.51
N VAL A 50 -5.86 0.50 -15.19
CA VAL A 50 -5.65 1.14 -13.89
C VAL A 50 -5.45 2.63 -14.09
N GLU A 51 -6.36 3.40 -13.54
CA GLU A 51 -6.24 4.85 -13.44
C GLU A 51 -5.63 5.21 -12.08
N THR A 52 -4.73 6.19 -12.06
CA THR A 52 -4.09 6.66 -10.83
C THR A 52 -3.80 8.14 -10.90
N TRP A 53 -3.97 8.82 -9.78
CA TRP A 53 -3.74 10.26 -9.64
C TRP A 53 -3.29 10.65 -8.25
N ILE A 54 -2.67 11.81 -8.14
CA ILE A 54 -2.27 12.37 -6.86
C ILE A 54 -3.47 13.08 -6.23
N ILE A 55 -3.64 12.88 -4.94
CA ILE A 55 -4.64 13.57 -4.13
C ILE A 55 -3.90 14.65 -3.33
N PRO A 56 -4.47 15.86 -3.16
CA PRO A 56 -3.86 16.90 -2.34
C PRO A 56 -3.48 16.40 -0.94
N GLY A 57 -2.21 16.47 -0.62
CA GLY A 57 -1.66 15.97 0.65
C GLY A 57 -1.85 16.95 1.81
N LYS A 58 -1.82 16.42 3.04
CA LYS A 58 -1.84 17.21 4.26
C LYS A 58 -0.85 16.66 5.28
N GLY A 59 -0.04 17.55 5.88
CA GLY A 59 1.02 17.13 6.79
C GLY A 59 2.08 16.32 6.05
N ALA A 60 2.47 15.19 6.58
CA ALA A 60 3.45 14.28 5.96
C ALA A 60 2.81 13.21 5.05
N ASN A 61 1.55 13.40 4.62
CA ASN A 61 0.87 12.43 3.77
C ASN A 61 0.87 12.91 2.32
N PHE A 62 1.21 11.99 1.43
CA PHE A 62 1.15 12.12 -0.03
C PHE A 62 0.19 11.03 -0.55
N PRO A 63 -1.12 11.28 -0.49
CA PRO A 63 -2.10 10.28 -0.88
C PRO A 63 -2.20 10.18 -2.40
N ARG A 64 -2.46 8.95 -2.88
CA ARG A 64 -2.69 8.62 -4.27
C ARG A 64 -3.96 7.79 -4.41
N GLY A 65 -4.80 8.18 -5.36
CA GLY A 65 -6.03 7.48 -5.74
C GLY A 65 -5.76 6.45 -6.82
N TYR A 66 -6.58 5.40 -6.83
CA TYR A 66 -6.58 4.37 -7.86
C TYR A 66 -7.99 3.90 -8.15
N GLU A 67 -8.29 3.69 -9.41
CA GLU A 67 -9.45 2.97 -9.89
C GLU A 67 -9.01 1.89 -10.87
N MET A 68 -9.60 0.71 -10.76
CA MET A 68 -9.32 -0.42 -11.64
C MET A 68 -10.59 -0.80 -12.40
N TYR A 69 -10.45 -0.94 -13.70
CA TYR A 69 -11.54 -1.27 -14.60
C TYR A 69 -11.25 -2.56 -15.35
N LYS A 70 -12.30 -3.33 -15.61
CA LYS A 70 -12.30 -4.48 -16.51
C LYS A 70 -13.39 -4.29 -17.56
N GLY A 71 -13.00 -4.17 -18.84
CA GLY A 71 -13.95 -3.93 -19.91
C GLY A 71 -14.81 -2.68 -19.69
N GLY A 72 -14.22 -1.61 -19.17
CA GLY A 72 -14.90 -0.35 -18.83
C GLY A 72 -15.74 -0.37 -17.56
N GLN A 73 -15.81 -1.52 -16.84
CA GLN A 73 -16.52 -1.63 -15.59
C GLN A 73 -15.57 -1.50 -14.41
N LEU A 74 -15.90 -0.61 -13.47
CA LEU A 74 -15.16 -0.44 -12.23
C LEU A 74 -15.21 -1.72 -11.39
N VAL A 75 -14.04 -2.28 -11.04
CA VAL A 75 -13.90 -3.51 -10.26
C VAL A 75 -13.23 -3.30 -8.91
N ALA A 76 -12.42 -2.25 -8.75
CA ALA A 76 -11.81 -1.91 -7.48
C ALA A 76 -11.49 -0.41 -7.39
N LYS A 77 -11.45 0.11 -6.16
CA LYS A 77 -10.92 1.44 -5.81
C LYS A 77 -9.90 1.31 -4.70
N ALA A 78 -8.93 2.22 -4.69
CA ALA A 78 -7.97 2.25 -3.59
C ALA A 78 -7.45 3.66 -3.30
N ILE A 79 -7.01 3.86 -2.05
CA ILE A 79 -6.20 5.01 -1.66
C ILE A 79 -4.95 4.48 -0.99
N CYS A 80 -3.79 4.86 -1.52
CA CYS A 80 -2.50 4.61 -0.91
C CYS A 80 -1.95 5.91 -0.32
N ASN A 81 -1.61 5.91 0.96
CA ASN A 81 -0.94 7.03 1.61
C ASN A 81 0.57 6.75 1.65
N TRP A 82 1.32 7.63 1.05
CA TRP A 82 2.76 7.65 1.08
C TRP A 82 3.26 8.68 2.08
N ALA A 83 4.42 8.45 2.63
CA ALA A 83 5.20 9.41 3.38
C ALA A 83 6.52 9.63 2.65
N LEU A 84 6.97 10.88 2.55
CA LEU A 84 8.27 11.21 2.02
C LEU A 84 9.26 11.31 3.18
N VAL A 85 10.34 10.55 3.09
CA VAL A 85 11.37 10.46 4.13
C VAL A 85 12.68 10.99 3.57
N ASP A 86 13.35 11.83 4.33
CA ASP A 86 14.76 12.13 4.13
C ASP A 86 15.58 10.92 4.58
N THR A 87 16.29 10.27 3.65
CA THR A 87 16.98 9.00 3.91
C THR A 87 18.26 9.16 4.74
N VAL A 88 18.77 10.38 4.89
CA VAL A 88 19.95 10.68 5.71
C VAL A 88 19.56 10.89 7.16
N THR A 89 18.49 11.64 7.39
CA THR A 89 18.07 12.04 8.74
C THR A 89 16.92 11.19 9.31
N GLY A 90 16.25 10.40 8.47
CA GLY A 90 15.05 9.64 8.83
C GLY A 90 13.81 10.50 9.10
N LYS A 91 13.85 11.80 8.80
CA LYS A 91 12.75 12.73 9.06
C LYS A 91 11.71 12.70 7.96
N LEU A 92 10.45 12.84 8.37
CA LEU A 92 9.33 13.02 7.44
C LEU A 92 9.35 14.43 6.86
N ILE A 93 9.12 14.52 5.55
CA ILE A 93 8.97 15.77 4.81
C ILE A 93 7.47 16.05 4.66
N ALA A 94 7.06 17.28 4.98
CA ALA A 94 5.65 17.65 4.83
C ALA A 94 5.31 17.90 3.35
N SER A 95 4.07 17.58 2.96
CA SER A 95 3.61 17.74 1.58
C SER A 95 3.66 19.19 1.07
N LYS A 96 3.55 20.17 1.97
CA LYS A 96 3.70 21.58 1.64
C LYS A 96 5.14 22.01 1.34
N ASP A 97 6.12 21.20 1.79
CA ASP A 97 7.56 21.50 1.69
C ASP A 97 8.23 20.71 0.54
N TYR A 98 7.43 19.98 -0.24
CA TYR A 98 7.89 19.23 -1.42
C TYR A 98 7.01 19.55 -2.63
N ASP A 99 7.67 20.03 -3.69
CA ASP A 99 7.00 20.31 -4.96
C ASP A 99 6.80 18.99 -5.73
N MET A 100 5.54 18.64 -5.92
CA MET A 100 5.17 17.47 -6.73
C MET A 100 5.22 17.74 -8.25
N GLY A 101 5.62 18.94 -8.66
CA GLY A 101 5.72 19.31 -10.08
C GLY A 101 4.37 19.47 -10.77
N THR A 102 4.29 19.01 -12.02
CA THR A 102 3.12 19.22 -12.90
C THR A 102 2.07 18.11 -12.82
N TYR A 103 2.11 17.26 -11.81
CA TYR A 103 1.11 16.20 -11.66
C TYR A 103 -0.32 16.75 -11.61
N SER A 104 -1.19 16.12 -12.36
CA SER A 104 -2.63 16.30 -12.19
C SER A 104 -3.04 15.84 -10.79
N MET A 105 -3.65 16.73 -10.03
CA MET A 105 -4.23 16.42 -8.73
C MET A 105 -5.75 16.39 -8.85
N ASP A 106 -6.36 15.38 -8.24
CA ASP A 106 -7.80 15.23 -8.21
C ASP A 106 -8.28 14.80 -6.82
N GLU A 107 -9.59 14.80 -6.64
CA GLU A 107 -10.20 14.38 -5.38
C GLU A 107 -9.97 12.89 -5.11
N ALA A 108 -10.01 12.53 -3.84
CA ALA A 108 -9.89 11.14 -3.44
C ALA A 108 -11.10 10.33 -3.93
N PRO A 109 -10.92 9.08 -4.40
CA PRO A 109 -12.04 8.22 -4.66
C PRO A 109 -12.82 7.97 -3.36
N GLU A 110 -14.15 7.97 -3.47
CA GLU A 110 -14.99 7.65 -2.33
C GLU A 110 -14.88 6.15 -2.01
N LEU A 111 -14.50 5.85 -0.76
CA LEU A 111 -14.47 4.50 -0.23
C LEU A 111 -15.52 4.37 0.88
N SER A 112 -16.25 3.25 0.92
CA SER A 112 -17.20 2.94 1.97
C SER A 112 -16.51 2.51 3.27
N ILE A 113 -15.29 1.98 3.16
CA ILE A 113 -14.47 1.59 4.30
C ILE A 113 -13.72 2.79 4.91
N PRO A 114 -13.51 2.81 6.22
CA PRO A 114 -12.79 3.88 6.87
C PRO A 114 -11.32 3.91 6.42
N ARG A 115 -10.84 5.07 5.97
CA ARG A 115 -9.41 5.28 5.63
C ARG A 115 -8.47 5.11 6.82
N ARG A 116 -8.99 5.12 8.03
CA ARG A 116 -8.25 4.90 9.27
C ARG A 116 -9.01 3.92 10.13
N PHE A 117 -8.34 2.87 10.54
CA PHE A 117 -8.88 1.93 11.51
C PHE A 117 -8.06 1.97 12.79
N ARG A 118 -8.70 1.61 13.88
CA ARG A 118 -8.05 1.36 15.17
C ARG A 118 -8.35 -0.07 15.55
N ILE A 119 -7.33 -0.76 16.00
CA ILE A 119 -7.52 -2.09 16.59
C ILE A 119 -8.19 -1.89 17.94
N PRO A 120 -9.38 -2.45 18.18
CA PRO A 120 -10.04 -2.40 19.47
C PRO A 120 -9.14 -3.03 20.55
N LYS A 121 -9.07 -2.41 21.72
CA LYS A 121 -8.16 -2.86 22.81
C LYS A 121 -8.58 -4.19 23.43
N GLU A 122 -9.86 -4.52 23.33
CA GLU A 122 -10.50 -5.72 23.84
C GLU A 122 -10.26 -6.96 22.99
N LEU A 123 -9.77 -6.79 21.77
CA LEU A 123 -9.44 -7.92 20.88
C LEU A 123 -8.28 -8.74 21.46
N LYS A 124 -8.50 -10.03 21.53
CA LYS A 124 -7.46 -11.00 21.86
C LYS A 124 -6.81 -11.48 20.57
N PHE A 125 -5.50 -11.51 20.58
CA PHE A 125 -4.72 -11.95 19.44
C PHE A 125 -4.04 -13.29 19.76
N GLN A 126 -4.07 -14.19 18.79
CA GLN A 126 -3.36 -15.47 18.82
C GLN A 126 -2.25 -15.43 17.77
N GLU A 127 -1.06 -15.89 18.14
CA GLU A 127 0.03 -16.10 17.19
C GLU A 127 -0.32 -17.28 16.28
N VAL A 128 -0.34 -17.04 14.96
CA VAL A 128 -0.71 -18.05 13.95
C VAL A 128 0.46 -18.41 13.03
N GLU A 129 1.46 -17.55 12.93
CA GLU A 129 2.69 -17.82 12.17
C GLU A 129 3.87 -17.11 12.82
N SER A 130 5.04 -17.78 12.81
CA SER A 130 6.33 -17.18 13.14
C SER A 130 7.35 -17.63 12.10
N SER A 131 8.08 -16.69 11.50
CA SER A 131 9.03 -16.98 10.42
C SER A 131 10.10 -15.89 10.31
N LYS A 132 11.01 -16.05 9.36
CA LYS A 132 12.04 -15.06 9.03
C LYS A 132 11.81 -14.50 7.64
N VAL A 133 12.15 -13.22 7.47
CA VAL A 133 12.10 -12.57 6.16
C VAL A 133 13.15 -13.20 5.25
N ALA A 134 12.65 -13.92 4.23
CA ALA A 134 13.48 -14.61 3.25
C ALA A 134 13.81 -13.72 2.06
N MET A 135 14.84 -14.10 1.29
CA MET A 135 15.27 -13.38 0.07
C MET A 135 14.14 -13.22 -0.95
N SER A 136 13.23 -14.19 -1.05
CA SER A 136 12.07 -14.13 -1.95
C SER A 136 10.98 -13.14 -1.53
N MET A 137 11.07 -12.60 -0.32
CA MET A 137 10.07 -11.70 0.26
C MET A 137 10.47 -10.23 0.17
N ILE A 138 11.73 -9.93 -0.18
CA ILE A 138 12.25 -8.56 -0.16
C ILE A 138 12.10 -7.84 -1.51
N ASP A 139 12.06 -6.53 -1.42
CA ASP A 139 12.13 -5.60 -2.56
C ASP A 139 13.57 -5.11 -2.80
N ILE A 140 13.70 -4.13 -3.69
CA ILE A 140 15.00 -3.51 -4.04
C ILE A 140 15.66 -2.78 -2.87
N ASN A 141 14.89 -2.42 -1.83
CA ASN A 141 15.39 -1.74 -0.62
C ASN A 141 15.83 -2.74 0.46
N MET A 142 15.84 -4.04 0.15
CA MET A 142 16.19 -5.13 1.07
C MET A 142 15.24 -5.26 2.29
N HIS A 143 14.03 -4.75 2.17
CA HIS A 143 12.95 -4.89 3.14
C HIS A 143 11.81 -5.74 2.59
N MET A 144 11.02 -6.35 3.48
CA MET A 144 9.86 -7.12 3.08
C MET A 144 8.94 -6.27 2.20
N ASN A 145 8.68 -6.74 0.99
CA ASN A 145 7.78 -6.07 0.05
C ASN A 145 6.38 -5.90 0.65
N ASN A 146 5.78 -4.74 0.44
CA ASN A 146 4.45 -4.41 0.98
C ASN A 146 3.36 -5.42 0.62
N THR A 147 3.47 -6.06 -0.54
CA THR A 147 2.53 -7.09 -0.98
C THR A 147 2.64 -8.39 -0.17
N VAL A 148 3.83 -8.70 0.35
CA VAL A 148 4.07 -9.91 1.16
C VAL A 148 3.30 -9.82 2.47
N TYR A 149 3.19 -8.64 3.10
CA TYR A 149 2.37 -8.48 4.30
C TYR A 149 0.92 -8.87 4.03
N ALA A 150 0.34 -8.41 2.91
CA ALA A 150 -1.04 -8.77 2.54
C ALA A 150 -1.18 -10.28 2.28
N SER A 151 -0.22 -10.90 1.57
CA SER A 151 -0.22 -12.34 1.33
C SER A 151 -0.16 -13.12 2.65
N LYS A 152 0.73 -12.72 3.57
CA LYS A 152 0.85 -13.37 4.88
C LYS A 152 -0.43 -13.26 5.72
N LEU A 153 -1.12 -12.14 5.64
CA LEU A 153 -2.43 -12.00 6.29
C LEU A 153 -3.46 -12.93 5.66
N TYR A 154 -3.49 -12.99 4.32
CA TYR A 154 -4.43 -13.85 3.58
C TYR A 154 -4.18 -15.35 3.84
N ASP A 155 -2.91 -15.78 3.83
CA ASP A 155 -2.51 -17.17 4.10
C ASP A 155 -2.96 -17.67 5.49
N ASN A 156 -3.24 -16.74 6.41
CA ASN A 156 -3.65 -17.04 7.79
C ASN A 156 -5.14 -16.78 8.04
N ILE A 157 -5.97 -16.65 7.00
CA ILE A 157 -7.44 -16.65 7.08
C ILE A 157 -7.93 -18.09 6.91
N ASP A 158 -8.68 -18.60 7.88
CA ASP A 158 -9.28 -19.93 7.77
C ASP A 158 -10.26 -19.98 6.61
N ASP A 159 -10.18 -21.04 5.80
CA ASP A 159 -11.06 -21.24 4.65
C ASP A 159 -11.08 -20.06 3.65
N ALA A 160 -9.94 -19.36 3.49
CA ALA A 160 -9.85 -18.15 2.65
C ALA A 160 -10.40 -18.35 1.22
N GLU A 161 -10.29 -19.58 0.70
CA GLU A 161 -10.80 -19.94 -0.63
C GLU A 161 -12.33 -19.90 -0.75
N LYS A 162 -13.05 -19.89 0.38
CA LYS A 162 -14.52 -19.80 0.42
C LYS A 162 -15.03 -18.35 0.42
N TYR A 163 -14.14 -17.37 0.56
CA TYR A 163 -14.50 -15.98 0.70
C TYR A 163 -14.00 -15.14 -0.47
N PHE A 164 -14.77 -14.14 -0.83
CA PHE A 164 -14.35 -13.06 -1.68
C PHE A 164 -14.03 -11.85 -0.82
N ILE A 165 -12.78 -11.40 -0.83
CA ILE A 165 -12.37 -10.23 -0.06
C ILE A 165 -12.89 -8.98 -0.76
N THR A 166 -13.80 -8.27 -0.12
CA THR A 166 -14.40 -7.03 -0.62
C THR A 166 -13.64 -5.79 -0.19
N SER A 167 -12.86 -5.87 0.89
CA SER A 167 -12.08 -4.72 1.36
C SER A 167 -10.82 -5.14 2.14
N ILE A 168 -9.79 -4.30 2.04
CA ILE A 168 -8.53 -4.47 2.77
C ILE A 168 -8.08 -3.11 3.28
N ASN A 169 -7.76 -3.05 4.58
CA ASN A 169 -7.06 -1.91 5.17
C ASN A 169 -5.71 -2.36 5.73
N LEU A 170 -4.65 -1.76 5.23
CA LEU A 170 -3.29 -2.03 5.67
C LEU A 170 -2.67 -0.77 6.29
N ARG A 171 -1.97 -0.94 7.39
CA ARG A 171 -1.12 0.09 7.99
C ARG A 171 0.28 -0.46 8.19
N TYR A 172 1.24 0.16 7.55
CA TYR A 172 2.65 -0.16 7.68
C TYR A 172 3.27 0.76 8.75
N VAL A 173 3.94 0.19 9.74
CA VAL A 173 4.48 0.93 10.89
C VAL A 173 5.99 0.84 10.94
N HIS A 174 6.54 -0.33 10.66
CA HIS A 174 7.97 -0.60 10.63
C HIS A 174 8.32 -1.47 9.43
N GLU A 175 9.49 -1.25 8.89
CA GLU A 175 10.08 -2.09 7.87
C GLU A 175 10.60 -3.38 8.48
N ALA A 176 10.56 -4.48 7.72
CA ALA A 176 11.10 -5.77 8.11
C ALA A 176 12.28 -6.11 7.19
N PRO A 177 13.53 -5.93 7.65
CA PRO A 177 14.71 -6.20 6.83
C PRO A 177 14.94 -7.70 6.64
N LEU A 178 15.72 -8.05 5.61
CA LEU A 178 16.11 -9.43 5.33
C LEU A 178 16.67 -10.11 6.57
N GLY A 179 16.18 -11.32 6.85
CA GLY A 179 16.62 -12.16 7.97
C GLY A 179 16.00 -11.80 9.33
N SER A 180 15.26 -10.70 9.45
CA SER A 180 14.53 -10.38 10.67
C SER A 180 13.40 -11.38 10.93
N GLU A 181 13.05 -11.58 12.19
CA GLU A 181 11.90 -12.38 12.56
C GLU A 181 10.62 -11.57 12.44
N PHE A 182 9.56 -12.20 11.96
CA PHE A 182 8.21 -11.65 11.97
C PHE A 182 7.23 -12.68 12.52
N LYS A 183 6.12 -12.18 13.07
CA LYS A 183 5.04 -12.99 13.60
C LYS A 183 3.72 -12.47 13.09
N VAL A 184 2.83 -13.38 12.74
CA VAL A 184 1.45 -13.05 12.37
C VAL A 184 0.55 -13.38 13.56
N TYR A 185 -0.26 -12.40 13.91
CA TYR A 185 -1.27 -12.53 14.94
C TYR A 185 -2.64 -12.29 14.34
N ARG A 186 -3.60 -13.11 14.72
CA ARG A 186 -4.99 -13.03 14.29
C ARG A 186 -5.90 -12.87 15.51
N SER A 187 -6.92 -12.03 15.39
CA SER A 187 -8.07 -12.02 16.30
C SER A 187 -9.23 -12.77 15.67
N ASP A 188 -10.21 -13.13 16.49
CA ASP A 188 -11.50 -13.58 15.99
C ASP A 188 -12.15 -12.48 15.13
N ALA A 189 -13.05 -12.91 14.24
CA ALA A 189 -13.86 -11.98 13.47
C ALA A 189 -14.67 -11.07 14.39
N VAL A 190 -14.82 -9.82 13.99
CA VAL A 190 -15.64 -8.82 14.69
C VAL A 190 -16.73 -8.40 13.72
N ASP A 191 -17.98 -8.51 14.14
CA ASP A 191 -19.16 -8.06 13.38
C ASP A 191 -19.25 -6.52 13.32
#